data_bf2d03c6a734cd615e720db2fc5e725a
#
_entry.id   bf2d03c6a734cd615e720db2fc5e725a
#
_cell.length_a   1.000
_cell.length_b   1.000
_cell.length_c   1.000
_cell.angle_alpha   90.00
_cell.angle_beta   90.00
_cell.angle_gamma   90.00
#
_symmetry.space_group_name_H-M   'P 1'
#
loop_
_entity.id
_entity.type
_entity.pdbx_description
1 polymer ?
#
loop_
_entity_poly.entity_id
_entity_poly.type
_entity_poly.pdbx_seq_one_letter_code
_entity_poly.pdbx_strand_id
1 'polypeptide(L)'
;MNNEQTPNLFAGFKCLLFAISALVLLVVVFAPAGANAQNKKVEKAQTHKDTTTDDKVYEVCEQMPTYEGGDVALLKYLTDSVKYPELAKKHGVQGRVKIGFIVEKDGSLTDVKVLRHVDIALDAEALRVVKGMPKWIPGCQDEQLVRVKYNVPVSFRLKPME
;
A
#
# COMPACT_ATOMS: atom_id res chain seq x y z
N MET A 1 27.16 -16.17 25.36
CA MET A 1 26.45 -14.90 25.59
C MET A 1 25.65 -14.64 24.34
N ASN A 2 24.42 -15.13 24.33
CA ASN A 2 23.52 -15.12 23.16
C ASN A 2 22.62 -13.89 23.29
N ASN A 3 22.81 -12.95 22.35
CA ASN A 3 21.97 -11.77 22.27
C ASN A 3 20.80 -12.09 21.34
N GLU A 4 19.72 -12.63 21.90
CA GLU A 4 18.45 -12.81 21.20
C GLU A 4 17.78 -11.46 21.05
N GLN A 5 17.91 -10.87 19.87
CA GLN A 5 17.08 -9.75 19.45
C GLN A 5 15.66 -10.27 19.15
N THR A 6 14.80 -10.16 20.15
CA THR A 6 13.36 -10.37 19.94
C THR A 6 12.83 -9.29 19.02
N PRO A 7 12.15 -9.63 17.90
CA PRO A 7 11.50 -8.63 17.08
C PRO A 7 10.38 -7.97 17.89
N ASN A 8 10.35 -6.64 17.88
CA ASN A 8 9.30 -5.84 18.53
C ASN A 8 7.94 -6.10 17.84
N LEU A 9 7.29 -7.19 18.26
CA LEU A 9 5.96 -7.58 17.79
C LEU A 9 4.84 -6.66 18.33
N PHE A 10 5.19 -5.76 19.25
CA PHE A 10 4.21 -4.90 19.95
C PHE A 10 3.99 -3.52 19.33
N ALA A 11 4.84 -3.08 18.39
CA ALA A 11 4.74 -1.73 17.83
C ALA A 11 3.53 -1.55 16.88
N GLY A 12 3.13 -2.61 16.15
CA GLY A 12 1.97 -2.55 15.25
C GLY A 12 0.60 -2.67 15.94
N PHE A 13 0.59 -3.17 17.17
CA PHE A 13 -0.66 -3.47 17.87
C PHE A 13 -1.35 -2.23 18.48
N LYS A 14 -0.60 -1.17 18.80
CA LYS A 14 -1.19 0.05 19.37
C LYS A 14 -2.03 0.85 18.37
N CYS A 15 -1.58 0.98 17.13
CA CYS A 15 -2.36 1.67 16.10
C CYS A 15 -3.64 0.93 15.68
N LEU A 16 -3.61 -0.43 15.74
CA LEU A 16 -4.75 -1.25 15.33
C LEU A 16 -5.89 -1.27 16.36
N LEU A 17 -5.56 -1.12 17.67
CA LEU A 17 -6.56 -1.21 18.75
C LEU A 17 -7.44 0.06 18.86
N PHE A 18 -6.97 1.23 18.43
CA PHE A 18 -7.77 2.45 18.49
C PHE A 18 -8.80 2.59 17.35
N ALA A 19 -8.61 1.90 16.23
CA ALA A 19 -9.55 1.91 15.12
C ALA A 19 -10.85 1.12 15.41
N ILE A 20 -10.86 0.26 16.43
CA ILE A 20 -12.03 -0.60 16.76
C ILE A 20 -12.93 0.04 17.81
N SER A 21 -12.44 1.03 18.56
CA SER A 21 -13.20 1.62 19.70
C SER A 21 -14.21 2.70 19.32
N ALA A 22 -14.27 3.13 18.04
CA ALA A 22 -15.19 4.21 17.64
C ALA A 22 -16.52 3.72 17.05
N LEU A 23 -16.80 2.42 17.03
CA LEU A 23 -18.01 1.88 16.38
C LEU A 23 -19.02 1.23 17.33
N VAL A 24 -19.07 1.60 18.60
CA VAL A 24 -20.15 1.16 19.51
C VAL A 24 -20.64 2.33 20.30
N LEU A 25 -21.57 3.10 19.74
CA LEU A 25 -22.66 3.80 20.44
C LEU A 25 -23.39 4.76 19.48
N LEU A 26 -24.47 4.33 18.87
CA LEU A 26 -25.72 5.06 18.74
C LEU A 26 -26.74 4.29 17.89
N VAL A 27 -27.45 3.41 18.55
CA VAL A 27 -28.76 2.95 18.09
C VAL A 27 -29.79 3.45 19.11
N VAL A 28 -30.57 4.45 18.78
CA VAL A 28 -31.94 4.63 19.28
C VAL A 28 -32.71 5.54 18.30
N VAL A 29 -33.60 4.92 17.54
CA VAL A 29 -35.03 5.19 17.32
C VAL A 29 -35.46 6.63 17.10
N PHE A 30 -35.98 6.94 15.90
CA PHE A 30 -37.31 7.52 15.75
C PHE A 30 -37.77 7.49 14.26
N ALA A 31 -38.82 6.78 13.93
CA ALA A 31 -39.68 7.02 12.77
C ALA A 31 -40.93 7.74 13.26
N PRO A 32 -41.65 8.54 12.46
CA PRO A 32 -42.50 8.01 11.41
C PRO A 32 -42.75 8.91 10.16
N ALA A 33 -43.12 8.20 9.09
CA ALA A 33 -44.11 8.50 8.03
C ALA A 33 -44.31 9.92 7.47
N GLY A 34 -44.25 10.00 6.14
CA GLY A 34 -44.82 11.07 5.33
C GLY A 34 -44.46 10.94 3.86
N ALA A 35 -45.36 10.39 3.06
CA ALA A 35 -45.25 10.27 1.60
C ALA A 35 -45.21 11.64 0.91
N ASN A 36 -44.44 11.84 -0.12
CA ASN A 36 -44.96 12.24 -1.43
C ASN A 36 -43.89 12.28 -2.53
N ALA A 37 -44.38 12.06 -3.72
CA ALA A 37 -43.82 11.72 -5.01
C ALA A 37 -42.90 12.78 -5.65
N GLN A 38 -42.01 12.21 -6.53
CA GLN A 38 -41.51 12.73 -7.82
C GLN A 38 -40.71 14.04 -7.85
N ASN A 39 -39.42 13.97 -8.15
CA ASN A 39 -38.97 14.47 -9.44
C ASN A 39 -37.56 13.96 -9.79
N LYS A 40 -37.44 13.48 -11.02
CA LYS A 40 -36.25 13.01 -11.70
C LYS A 40 -35.46 14.24 -12.13
N LYS A 41 -34.24 14.40 -11.58
CA LYS A 41 -33.20 15.20 -12.23
C LYS A 41 -31.82 14.57 -11.93
N VAL A 42 -31.24 14.12 -13.01
CA VAL A 42 -29.83 13.69 -13.07
C VAL A 42 -28.99 14.90 -12.72
N GLU A 43 -28.37 14.91 -11.58
CA GLU A 43 -27.36 15.88 -11.21
C GLU A 43 -26.04 15.17 -10.93
N LYS A 44 -25.12 15.49 -11.78
CA LYS A 44 -23.71 15.15 -11.84
C LYS A 44 -23.11 15.25 -10.43
N ALA A 45 -22.66 14.12 -9.89
CA ALA A 45 -21.89 14.10 -8.65
C ALA A 45 -20.60 14.89 -8.84
N GLN A 46 -20.61 16.13 -8.39
CA GLN A 46 -19.41 16.88 -8.09
C GLN A 46 -18.90 16.36 -6.76
N THR A 47 -17.84 15.58 -6.82
CA THR A 47 -17.04 15.21 -5.65
C THR A 47 -16.56 16.49 -4.99
N HIS A 48 -17.18 16.86 -3.91
CA HIS A 48 -16.71 17.93 -3.03
C HIS A 48 -15.39 17.45 -2.42
N LYS A 49 -14.30 18.07 -2.85
CA LYS A 49 -12.98 17.88 -2.28
C LYS A 49 -12.93 18.67 -0.98
N ASP A 50 -13.36 18.05 0.11
CA ASP A 50 -13.09 18.57 1.43
C ASP A 50 -11.61 18.53 1.71
N THR A 51 -11.01 19.72 1.66
CA THR A 51 -9.61 19.98 2.03
C THR A 51 -9.52 19.99 3.55
N THR A 52 -9.51 18.81 4.14
CA THR A 52 -9.13 18.62 5.54
C THR A 52 -7.71 18.08 5.61
N THR A 53 -6.99 18.38 6.65
CA THR A 53 -5.62 18.03 7.07
C THR A 53 -5.18 16.57 6.81
N ASP A 54 -6.01 15.78 6.15
CA ASP A 54 -5.92 14.35 5.93
C ASP A 54 -5.13 13.96 4.66
N ASP A 55 -4.76 14.93 3.83
CA ASP A 55 -4.09 14.70 2.53
C ASP A 55 -2.56 14.69 2.62
N LYS A 56 -2.00 14.88 3.82
CA LYS A 56 -0.55 14.93 4.01
C LYS A 56 0.06 13.56 3.80
N VAL A 57 1.04 13.49 2.89
CA VAL A 57 1.86 12.29 2.67
C VAL A 57 3.20 12.47 3.36
N TYR A 58 3.55 11.54 4.22
CA TYR A 58 4.81 11.53 4.95
C TYR A 58 5.89 10.78 4.16
N GLU A 59 7.11 11.24 4.21
CA GLU A 59 8.27 10.50 3.68
C GLU A 59 8.92 9.64 4.78
N VAL A 60 8.84 10.10 6.03
CA VAL A 60 9.28 9.40 7.23
C VAL A 60 8.26 9.63 8.33
N CYS A 61 7.94 8.61 9.08
CA CYS A 61 7.05 8.65 10.24
C CYS A 61 7.62 7.76 11.37
N GLU A 62 7.03 7.83 12.56
CA GLU A 62 7.50 7.06 13.73
C GLU A 62 7.47 5.56 13.47
N GLN A 63 6.42 5.08 12.82
CA GLN A 63 6.27 3.68 12.42
C GLN A 63 6.05 3.63 10.91
N MET A 64 7.07 3.18 10.18
CA MET A 64 7.00 3.04 8.73
C MET A 64 6.04 1.91 8.33
N PRO A 65 5.38 2.04 7.16
CA PRO A 65 4.54 0.96 6.63
C PRO A 65 5.34 -0.32 6.47
N THR A 66 4.69 -1.44 6.74
CA THR A 66 5.32 -2.76 6.66
C THR A 66 4.46 -3.71 5.84
N TYR A 67 5.09 -4.55 5.02
CA TYR A 67 4.41 -5.64 4.33
C TYR A 67 3.91 -6.68 5.35
N GLU A 68 2.75 -7.28 5.13
CA GLU A 68 2.25 -8.34 5.99
C GLU A 68 3.22 -9.53 6.02
N GLY A 69 3.72 -9.86 7.20
CA GLY A 69 4.80 -10.85 7.37
C GLY A 69 6.21 -10.27 7.25
N GLY A 70 6.36 -8.94 7.12
CA GLY A 70 7.64 -8.23 7.14
C GLY A 70 8.46 -8.35 5.85
N ASP A 71 9.71 -7.91 5.92
CA ASP A 71 10.60 -7.82 4.75
C ASP A 71 10.89 -9.17 4.09
N VAL A 72 10.95 -10.24 4.87
CA VAL A 72 11.19 -11.59 4.36
C VAL A 72 10.02 -12.06 3.50
N ALA A 73 8.78 -11.80 3.95
CA ALA A 73 7.57 -12.12 3.20
C ALA A 73 7.47 -11.27 1.93
N LEU A 74 7.84 -9.99 2.00
CA LEU A 74 7.91 -9.11 0.83
C LEU A 74 8.91 -9.63 -0.22
N LEU A 75 10.11 -10.00 0.21
CA LEU A 75 11.14 -10.54 -0.70
C LEU A 75 10.67 -11.85 -1.34
N LYS A 76 10.04 -12.72 -0.56
CA LYS A 76 9.46 -13.97 -1.08
C LYS A 76 8.37 -13.68 -2.10
N TYR A 77 7.41 -12.80 -1.79
CA TYR A 77 6.37 -12.38 -2.72
C TYR A 77 6.93 -11.86 -4.04
N LEU A 78 7.94 -10.97 -3.97
CA LEU A 78 8.58 -10.44 -5.17
C LEU A 78 9.25 -11.54 -5.99
N THR A 79 9.97 -12.46 -5.34
CA THR A 79 10.64 -13.57 -6.03
C THR A 79 9.66 -14.51 -6.71
N ASP A 80 8.54 -14.80 -6.05
CA ASP A 80 7.53 -15.75 -6.55
C ASP A 80 6.62 -15.12 -7.62
N SER A 81 6.37 -13.80 -7.53
CA SER A 81 5.43 -13.10 -8.41
C SER A 81 6.06 -12.52 -9.68
N VAL A 82 7.38 -12.27 -9.66
CA VAL A 82 8.09 -11.67 -10.81
C VAL A 82 8.27 -12.72 -11.92
N LYS A 83 7.76 -12.38 -13.11
CA LYS A 83 7.99 -13.15 -14.33
C LYS A 83 8.99 -12.39 -15.20
N TYR A 84 10.07 -13.08 -15.61
CA TYR A 84 11.05 -12.46 -16.49
C TYR A 84 10.51 -12.32 -17.91
N PRO A 85 10.39 -11.09 -18.46
CA PRO A 85 9.89 -10.91 -19.82
C PRO A 85 10.81 -11.55 -20.84
N GLU A 86 10.26 -12.30 -21.79
CA GLU A 86 11.04 -13.05 -22.79
C GLU A 86 11.94 -12.15 -23.67
N LEU A 87 11.47 -10.94 -24.00
CA LEU A 87 12.29 -9.99 -24.76
C LEU A 87 13.52 -9.54 -23.96
N ALA A 88 13.33 -9.18 -22.69
CA ALA A 88 14.43 -8.77 -21.82
C ALA A 88 15.41 -9.93 -21.59
N LYS A 89 14.89 -11.16 -21.49
CA LYS A 89 15.71 -12.37 -21.35
C LYS A 89 16.57 -12.63 -22.59
N LYS A 90 15.97 -12.51 -23.80
CA LYS A 90 16.70 -12.67 -25.09
C LYS A 90 17.82 -11.65 -25.25
N HIS A 91 17.61 -10.42 -24.79
CA HIS A 91 18.61 -9.35 -24.88
C HIS A 91 19.58 -9.32 -23.69
N GLY A 92 19.46 -10.24 -22.74
CA GLY A 92 20.31 -10.28 -21.55
C GLY A 92 20.17 -9.07 -20.63
N VAL A 93 19.05 -8.34 -20.70
CA VAL A 93 18.83 -7.11 -19.93
C VAL A 93 18.58 -7.47 -18.48
N GLN A 94 19.43 -7.04 -17.58
CA GLN A 94 19.33 -7.26 -16.14
C GLN A 94 19.39 -5.93 -15.40
N GLY A 95 18.81 -5.87 -14.21
CA GLY A 95 18.88 -4.67 -13.39
C GLY A 95 17.92 -4.66 -12.21
N ARG A 96 17.86 -3.50 -11.58
CA ARG A 96 16.98 -3.27 -10.43
C ARG A 96 16.09 -2.07 -10.73
N VAL A 97 14.81 -2.34 -10.96
CA VAL A 97 13.77 -1.32 -11.12
C VAL A 97 13.35 -0.86 -9.72
N LYS A 98 13.26 0.46 -9.49
CA LYS A 98 12.77 1.01 -8.22
C LYS A 98 11.36 1.55 -8.43
N ILE A 99 10.39 0.99 -7.72
CA ILE A 99 9.00 1.40 -7.74
C ILE A 99 8.69 2.21 -6.48
N GLY A 100 8.11 3.39 -6.65
CA GLY A 100 7.57 4.20 -5.57
C GLY A 100 6.06 4.13 -5.55
N PHE A 101 5.48 4.21 -4.36
CA PHE A 101 4.04 4.24 -4.13
C PHE A 101 3.73 4.90 -2.79
N ILE A 102 2.46 5.20 -2.57
CA ILE A 102 1.95 5.67 -1.29
C ILE A 102 1.18 4.52 -0.64
N VAL A 103 1.49 4.23 0.61
CA VAL A 103 0.69 3.35 1.46
C VAL A 103 -0.36 4.21 2.14
N GLU A 104 -1.62 3.95 1.86
CA GLU A 104 -2.76 4.65 2.42
C GLU A 104 -3.03 4.21 3.87
N LYS A 105 -3.86 4.94 4.60
CA LYS A 105 -4.25 4.62 5.98
C LYS A 105 -4.95 3.26 6.13
N ASP A 106 -5.58 2.77 5.06
CA ASP A 106 -6.23 1.45 5.01
C ASP A 106 -5.29 0.33 4.53
N GLY A 107 -4.01 0.66 4.30
CA GLY A 107 -2.99 -0.26 3.79
C GLY A 107 -3.00 -0.46 2.28
N SER A 108 -3.91 0.15 1.53
CA SER A 108 -3.93 0.09 0.06
C SER A 108 -2.78 0.88 -0.54
N LEU A 109 -2.37 0.51 -1.77
CA LEU A 109 -1.28 1.16 -2.50
C LEU A 109 -1.83 2.10 -3.56
N THR A 110 -1.39 3.35 -3.55
CA THR A 110 -1.76 4.39 -4.52
C THR A 110 -0.52 5.06 -5.11
N ASP A 111 -0.68 5.87 -6.14
CA ASP A 111 0.41 6.61 -6.84
C ASP A 111 1.61 5.71 -7.21
N VAL A 112 1.34 4.49 -7.70
CA VAL A 112 2.39 3.52 -8.06
C VAL A 112 3.09 3.96 -9.34
N LYS A 113 4.40 4.26 -9.24
CA LYS A 113 5.22 4.76 -10.34
C LYS A 113 6.65 4.23 -10.33
N VAL A 114 7.27 4.21 -11.49
CA VAL A 114 8.70 3.87 -11.62
C VAL A 114 9.54 5.07 -11.22
N LEU A 115 10.42 4.90 -10.23
CA LEU A 115 11.40 5.91 -9.81
C LEU A 115 12.75 5.72 -10.48
N ARG A 116 13.12 4.49 -10.80
CA ARG A 116 14.34 4.15 -11.51
C ARG A 116 14.02 3.12 -12.59
N HIS A 117 14.17 3.54 -13.82
CA HIS A 117 13.97 2.74 -15.01
C HIS A 117 15.20 1.87 -15.34
N VAL A 118 14.95 0.71 -15.94
CA VAL A 118 15.98 -0.17 -16.49
C VAL A 118 15.66 -0.51 -17.95
N ASP A 119 14.48 -1.03 -18.21
CA ASP A 119 13.97 -1.42 -19.51
C ASP A 119 12.44 -1.41 -19.48
N ILE A 120 11.81 -1.07 -20.59
CA ILE A 120 10.35 -0.91 -20.67
C ILE A 120 9.61 -2.19 -20.25
N ALA A 121 10.10 -3.36 -20.66
CA ALA A 121 9.47 -4.63 -20.31
C ALA A 121 9.67 -4.98 -18.84
N LEU A 122 10.86 -4.71 -18.27
CA LEU A 122 11.13 -4.92 -16.85
C LEU A 122 10.33 -3.95 -15.97
N ASP A 123 10.21 -2.70 -16.38
CA ASP A 123 9.43 -1.67 -15.69
C ASP A 123 7.94 -2.01 -15.63
N ALA A 124 7.39 -2.47 -16.78
CA ALA A 124 5.99 -2.90 -16.87
C ALA A 124 5.70 -4.10 -15.95
N GLU A 125 6.60 -5.08 -15.91
CA GLU A 125 6.47 -6.24 -15.03
C GLU A 125 6.60 -5.85 -13.55
N ALA A 126 7.55 -4.99 -13.21
CA ALA A 126 7.71 -4.48 -11.85
C ALA A 126 6.45 -3.73 -11.36
N LEU A 127 5.86 -2.88 -12.23
CA LEU A 127 4.60 -2.20 -11.94
C LEU A 127 3.45 -3.20 -11.75
N ARG A 128 3.35 -4.23 -12.59
CA ARG A 128 2.32 -5.27 -12.47
C ARG A 128 2.40 -5.96 -11.11
N VAL A 129 3.61 -6.36 -10.70
CA VAL A 129 3.83 -7.07 -9.43
C VAL A 129 3.48 -6.19 -8.24
N VAL A 130 3.94 -4.94 -8.22
CA VAL A 130 3.66 -4.02 -7.10
C VAL A 130 2.18 -3.67 -7.00
N LYS A 131 1.50 -3.44 -8.14
CA LYS A 131 0.05 -3.21 -8.15
C LYS A 131 -0.78 -4.41 -7.69
N GLY A 132 -0.24 -5.63 -7.79
CA GLY A 132 -0.87 -6.86 -7.34
C GLY A 132 -0.58 -7.22 -5.89
N MET A 133 0.15 -6.41 -5.14
CA MET A 133 0.44 -6.66 -3.73
C MET A 133 -0.84 -6.60 -2.88
N PRO A 134 -0.93 -7.43 -1.84
CA PRO A 134 -1.97 -7.32 -0.83
C PRO A 134 -1.83 -6.02 -0.03
N LYS A 135 -2.79 -5.74 0.83
CA LYS A 135 -2.74 -4.58 1.73
C LYS A 135 -1.53 -4.66 2.65
N TRP A 136 -0.94 -3.51 2.90
CA TRP A 136 0.17 -3.32 3.82
C TRP A 136 -0.34 -2.94 5.20
N ILE A 137 0.50 -3.10 6.21
CA ILE A 137 0.30 -2.46 7.52
C ILE A 137 0.66 -0.99 7.34
N PRO A 138 -0.29 -0.06 7.54
CA PRO A 138 -0.05 1.37 7.30
C PRO A 138 0.95 1.97 8.27
N GLY A 139 1.53 3.10 7.90
CA GLY A 139 2.39 3.87 8.78
C GLY A 139 1.61 4.60 9.88
N CYS A 140 2.28 4.90 10.98
CA CYS A 140 1.72 5.61 12.12
C CYS A 140 2.60 6.78 12.55
N GLN A 141 1.96 7.91 12.87
CA GLN A 141 2.58 9.10 13.42
C GLN A 141 1.66 9.68 14.50
N ASP A 142 2.19 9.99 15.68
CA ASP A 142 1.40 10.51 16.81
C ASP A 142 0.15 9.67 17.10
N GLU A 143 0.30 8.34 17.12
CA GLU A 143 -0.77 7.36 17.31
C GLU A 143 -1.89 7.38 16.24
N GLN A 144 -1.69 8.08 15.12
CA GLN A 144 -2.63 8.16 14.01
C GLN A 144 -2.07 7.45 12.77
N LEU A 145 -2.94 6.72 12.07
CA LEU A 145 -2.60 6.15 10.77
C LEU A 145 -2.42 7.27 9.74
N VAL A 146 -1.30 7.23 9.03
CA VAL A 146 -0.91 8.25 8.08
C VAL A 146 -0.59 7.66 6.71
N ARG A 147 -0.71 8.50 5.68
CA ARG A 147 -0.29 8.18 4.33
C ARG A 147 1.24 8.31 4.22
N VAL A 148 1.92 7.27 3.79
CA VAL A 148 3.39 7.26 3.75
C VAL A 148 3.89 6.86 2.38
N LYS A 149 4.85 7.62 1.88
CA LYS A 149 5.57 7.31 0.65
C LYS A 149 6.58 6.20 0.89
N TYR A 150 6.49 5.15 0.11
CA TYR A 150 7.39 4.02 0.23
C TYR A 150 7.98 3.65 -1.13
N ASN A 151 9.08 2.89 -1.14
CA ASN A 151 9.66 2.42 -2.38
C ASN A 151 10.27 1.02 -2.21
N VAL A 152 10.13 0.21 -3.25
CA VAL A 152 10.61 -1.17 -3.29
C VAL A 152 11.48 -1.39 -4.51
N PRO A 153 12.68 -1.97 -4.35
CA PRO A 153 13.52 -2.40 -5.46
C PRO A 153 13.10 -3.79 -5.95
N VAL A 154 12.73 -3.90 -7.21
CA VAL A 154 12.45 -5.17 -7.90
C VAL A 154 13.68 -5.56 -8.70
N SER A 155 14.32 -6.69 -8.35
CA SER A 155 15.57 -7.14 -8.96
C SER A 155 15.32 -8.19 -10.03
N PHE A 156 15.83 -7.94 -11.23
CA PHE A 156 15.81 -8.87 -12.35
C PHE A 156 17.22 -9.41 -12.60
N ARG A 157 17.42 -10.70 -12.40
CA ARG A 157 18.69 -11.39 -12.63
C ARG A 157 18.45 -12.64 -13.47
N LEU A 158 19.25 -12.83 -14.47
CA LEU A 158 19.31 -14.07 -15.23
C LEU A 158 20.13 -15.08 -14.46
N LYS A 159 19.64 -16.32 -14.38
CA LYS A 159 20.49 -17.43 -13.89
C LYS A 159 21.61 -17.66 -14.92
N PRO A 160 22.85 -17.88 -14.49
CA PRO A 160 23.89 -18.36 -15.41
C PRO A 160 23.37 -19.62 -16.11
N MET A 161 23.57 -19.70 -17.42
CA MET A 161 23.34 -20.96 -18.13
C MET A 161 24.46 -21.92 -17.69
N GLU A 162 24.09 -23.02 -17.03
CA GLU A 162 24.96 -24.16 -16.78
C GLU A 162 25.18 -24.92 -18.08
#